data_0e3e26efd56584425c7077fd4598be3b
#
_entry.id   0e3e26efd56584425c7077fd4598be3b
#
_cell.length_a   1.000
_cell.length_b   1.000
_cell.length_c   1.000
_cell.angle_alpha   90.00
_cell.angle_beta   90.00
_cell.angle_gamma   90.00
#
_symmetry.space_group_name_H-M   'P 1'
#
loop_
_entity.id
_entity.type
_entity.pdbx_description
1 polymer ?
#
loop_
_entity_poly.entity_id
_entity_poly.type
_entity_poly.pdbx_seq_one_letter_code
_entity_poly.pdbx_strand_id
1 'polypeptide(L)'
;MSQVISLLHDKGGCAKTTSCVNLGFALWLLGKKVLLVDTDPQCNMTDTVDKTVHLEAESTIYDWLHDFKPGEKRSLPIYTRYDGLDYVPGSHSMSNINAELQLMYNREHRLSDFLDTVDPESGAKIRNMYDYIFIDCAPGGETLMNTNALVASDYVIVPTEAGIYSLQGLPRLLDYIEKVRTQLRCPVSILGYLLVRWNAQKAISKEVKAYYSNEEEVKAPLFPVYVRECVRCTESVAYEMSLFEYSPDCTAADDYMRVAEYLIGRKARPKTWTPRKWGQIANAAFQHFIKEREG
;
A
#
# COMPACT_ATOMS: atom_id res chain seq x y z
N MET A 1 -6.37 8.84 15.12
CA MET A 1 -7.03 8.93 13.82
C MET A 1 -6.29 8.00 12.88
N SER A 2 -7.01 7.26 12.06
CA SER A 2 -6.46 6.43 10.99
C SER A 2 -5.67 7.27 10.00
N GLN A 3 -4.67 6.68 9.36
CA GLN A 3 -3.99 7.28 8.22
C GLN A 3 -4.26 6.43 6.97
N VAL A 4 -4.89 7.03 5.96
CA VAL A 4 -5.13 6.40 4.66
C VAL A 4 -4.02 6.81 3.70
N ILE A 5 -3.29 5.84 3.17
CA ILE A 5 -2.08 6.06 2.37
C ILE A 5 -2.16 5.27 1.06
N SER A 6 -2.16 5.97 -0.07
CA SER A 6 -2.06 5.34 -1.39
C SER A 6 -0.60 5.14 -1.81
N LEU A 7 -0.30 4.01 -2.43
CA LEU A 7 0.96 3.75 -3.13
C LEU A 7 0.74 4.04 -4.61
N LEU A 8 1.22 5.17 -5.11
CA LEU A 8 0.94 5.63 -6.48
C LEU A 8 2.23 5.95 -7.24
N HIS A 9 2.31 5.50 -8.49
CA HIS A 9 3.32 5.87 -9.47
C HIS A 9 2.82 5.49 -10.87
N ASP A 10 3.08 6.33 -11.87
CA ASP A 10 2.65 6.13 -13.26
C ASP A 10 3.23 4.86 -13.88
N LYS A 11 4.47 4.55 -13.54
CA LYS A 11 5.21 3.43 -14.11
C LYS A 11 4.83 2.11 -13.43
N GLY A 12 4.69 1.05 -14.23
CA GLY A 12 4.66 -0.32 -13.74
C GLY A 12 6.02 -0.77 -13.21
N GLY A 13 6.03 -1.72 -12.26
CA GLY A 13 7.27 -2.32 -11.75
C GLY A 13 8.07 -1.48 -10.75
N CYS A 14 7.59 -0.30 -10.31
CA CYS A 14 8.26 0.50 -9.27
C CYS A 14 7.93 0.08 -7.83
N ALA A 15 7.59 -1.19 -7.64
CA ALA A 15 7.38 -1.82 -6.34
C ALA A 15 6.24 -1.20 -5.50
N LYS A 16 5.15 -0.70 -6.12
CA LYS A 16 3.95 -0.23 -5.40
C LYS A 16 3.38 -1.34 -4.52
N THR A 17 2.95 -2.44 -5.14
CA THR A 17 2.39 -3.62 -4.47
C THR A 17 3.34 -4.18 -3.42
N THR A 18 4.62 -4.39 -3.79
CA THR A 18 5.63 -4.89 -2.84
C THR A 18 5.77 -3.97 -1.63
N SER A 19 5.75 -2.66 -1.83
CA SER A 19 5.84 -1.69 -0.73
C SER A 19 4.54 -1.64 0.08
N CYS A 20 3.38 -1.72 -0.56
CA CYS A 20 2.08 -1.77 0.10
C CYS A 20 2.00 -2.94 1.08
N VAL A 21 2.23 -4.16 0.59
CA VAL A 21 2.21 -5.38 1.40
C VAL A 21 3.22 -5.31 2.53
N ASN A 22 4.50 -5.02 2.22
CA ASN A 22 5.54 -5.11 3.23
C ASN A 22 5.50 -3.98 4.26
N LEU A 23 5.00 -2.79 3.93
CA LEU A 23 4.72 -1.75 4.93
C LEU A 23 3.54 -2.13 5.81
N GLY A 24 2.49 -2.71 5.25
CA GLY A 24 1.36 -3.23 6.01
C GLY A 24 1.77 -4.30 7.02
N PHE A 25 2.50 -5.31 6.58
CA PHE A 25 3.02 -6.36 7.46
C PHE A 25 3.99 -5.80 8.53
N ALA A 26 4.87 -4.86 8.16
CA ALA A 26 5.79 -4.23 9.12
C ALA A 26 5.04 -3.46 10.21
N LEU A 27 4.02 -2.68 9.85
CA LEU A 27 3.21 -1.94 10.82
C LEU A 27 2.39 -2.88 11.70
N TRP A 28 1.83 -3.95 11.14
CA TRP A 28 1.16 -4.97 11.91
C TRP A 28 2.10 -5.64 12.93
N LEU A 29 3.31 -6.03 12.53
CA LEU A 29 4.34 -6.55 13.44
C LEU A 29 4.77 -5.53 14.52
N LEU A 30 4.54 -4.24 14.28
CA LEU A 30 4.71 -3.17 15.26
C LEU A 30 3.47 -2.94 16.15
N GLY A 31 2.45 -3.82 16.05
CA GLY A 31 1.23 -3.78 16.86
C GLY A 31 0.19 -2.78 16.38
N LYS A 32 0.20 -2.41 15.09
CA LYS A 32 -0.80 -1.55 14.47
C LYS A 32 -1.91 -2.38 13.83
N LYS A 33 -3.15 -1.87 13.86
CA LYS A 33 -4.24 -2.42 13.05
C LYS A 33 -4.14 -1.88 11.64
N VAL A 34 -4.08 -2.77 10.65
CA VAL A 34 -3.82 -2.42 9.25
C VAL A 34 -4.88 -3.00 8.33
N LEU A 35 -5.36 -2.20 7.38
CA LEU A 35 -6.15 -2.63 6.24
C LEU A 35 -5.37 -2.43 4.95
N LEU A 36 -5.29 -3.45 4.11
CA LEU A 36 -4.74 -3.40 2.76
C LEU A 36 -5.89 -3.43 1.75
N VAL A 37 -5.90 -2.51 0.77
CA VAL A 37 -6.95 -2.43 -0.25
C VAL A 37 -6.32 -2.57 -1.63
N ASP A 38 -6.70 -3.61 -2.38
CA ASP A 38 -6.18 -3.86 -3.73
C ASP A 38 -7.08 -3.22 -4.78
N THR A 39 -6.57 -2.23 -5.50
CA THR A 39 -7.29 -1.58 -6.60
C THR A 39 -6.67 -1.81 -7.98
N ASP A 40 -5.63 -2.66 -8.06
CA ASP A 40 -5.00 -3.03 -9.32
C ASP A 40 -5.72 -4.24 -9.95
N PRO A 41 -6.15 -4.17 -11.23
CA PRO A 41 -6.72 -5.32 -11.94
C PRO A 41 -5.81 -6.55 -12.00
N GLN A 42 -4.51 -6.39 -11.77
CA GLN A 42 -3.58 -7.52 -11.71
C GLN A 42 -3.68 -8.32 -10.41
N CYS A 43 -4.31 -7.77 -9.37
CA CYS A 43 -4.57 -8.41 -8.08
C CYS A 43 -3.30 -8.95 -7.35
N ASN A 44 -2.14 -8.41 -7.68
CA ASN A 44 -0.86 -8.89 -7.13
C ASN A 44 -0.75 -8.72 -5.60
N MET A 45 -1.43 -7.70 -5.04
CA MET A 45 -1.48 -7.54 -3.59
C MET A 45 -2.33 -8.65 -2.96
N THR A 46 -3.48 -8.92 -3.52
CA THR A 46 -4.40 -9.99 -3.09
C THR A 46 -3.69 -11.34 -3.09
N ASP A 47 -3.04 -11.70 -4.21
CA ASP A 47 -2.28 -12.96 -4.33
C ASP A 47 -1.17 -13.06 -3.29
N THR A 48 -0.46 -11.96 -3.04
CA THR A 48 0.64 -11.94 -2.07
C THR A 48 0.13 -12.05 -0.62
N VAL A 49 -1.04 -11.48 -0.32
CA VAL A 49 -1.61 -11.52 1.03
C VAL A 49 -2.33 -12.84 1.28
N ASP A 50 -3.18 -13.28 0.36
CA ASP A 50 -3.90 -14.54 0.48
C ASP A 50 -4.41 -15.05 -0.88
N LYS A 51 -3.64 -15.89 -1.53
CA LYS A 51 -3.98 -16.46 -2.83
C LYS A 51 -5.27 -17.30 -2.84
N THR A 52 -5.67 -17.82 -1.69
CA THR A 52 -6.87 -18.69 -1.61
C THR A 52 -8.16 -17.88 -1.85
N VAL A 53 -8.13 -16.58 -1.57
CA VAL A 53 -9.28 -15.68 -1.70
C VAL A 53 -9.73 -15.50 -3.14
N HIS A 54 -8.86 -15.52 -4.13
CA HIS A 54 -9.28 -15.45 -5.53
C HIS A 54 -10.23 -16.57 -5.96
N LEU A 55 -10.15 -17.71 -5.28
CA LEU A 55 -10.98 -18.88 -5.55
C LEU A 55 -12.26 -18.92 -4.71
N GLU A 56 -12.27 -18.23 -3.57
CA GLU A 56 -13.28 -18.38 -2.54
C GLU A 56 -13.95 -17.05 -2.11
N ALA A 57 -13.46 -15.89 -2.58
CA ALA A 57 -14.02 -14.61 -2.19
C ALA A 57 -15.46 -14.45 -2.66
N GLU A 58 -16.39 -14.31 -1.70
CA GLU A 58 -17.80 -14.01 -1.98
C GLU A 58 -17.99 -12.58 -2.52
N SER A 59 -17.06 -11.66 -2.23
CA SER A 59 -17.12 -10.26 -2.61
C SER A 59 -15.72 -9.63 -2.64
N THR A 60 -15.52 -8.69 -3.57
CA THR A 60 -14.28 -7.94 -3.78
C THR A 60 -14.54 -6.44 -3.73
N ILE A 61 -13.48 -5.63 -3.80
CA ILE A 61 -13.64 -4.17 -3.92
C ILE A 61 -14.41 -3.79 -5.20
N TYR A 62 -14.25 -4.55 -6.29
CA TYR A 62 -15.00 -4.34 -7.54
C TYR A 62 -16.50 -4.44 -7.31
N ASP A 63 -16.97 -5.51 -6.66
CA ASP A 63 -18.38 -5.74 -6.41
C ASP A 63 -18.99 -4.61 -5.58
N TRP A 64 -18.23 -4.12 -4.60
CA TRP A 64 -18.67 -3.01 -3.79
C TRP A 64 -18.75 -1.71 -4.58
N LEU A 65 -17.72 -1.38 -5.38
CA LEU A 65 -17.68 -0.15 -6.18
C LEU A 65 -18.71 -0.14 -7.30
N HIS A 66 -18.92 -1.30 -7.98
CA HIS A 66 -19.82 -1.44 -9.11
C HIS A 66 -21.29 -1.35 -8.69
N ASP A 67 -21.67 -2.11 -7.67
CA ASP A 67 -23.08 -2.29 -7.30
C ASP A 67 -23.53 -1.43 -6.11
N PHE A 68 -22.74 -0.46 -5.69
CA PHE A 68 -23.07 0.35 -4.52
C PHE A 68 -24.41 1.07 -4.67
N LYS A 69 -25.33 0.79 -3.75
CA LYS A 69 -26.59 1.51 -3.57
C LYS A 69 -26.62 2.09 -2.16
N PRO A 70 -26.70 3.43 -2.00
CA PRO A 70 -26.80 4.04 -0.67
C PRO A 70 -27.95 3.44 0.16
N GLY A 71 -27.64 3.01 1.39
CA GLY A 71 -28.64 2.43 2.31
C GLY A 71 -28.86 0.92 2.19
N GLU A 72 -28.23 0.23 1.25
CA GLU A 72 -28.27 -1.23 1.16
C GLU A 72 -27.34 -1.86 2.21
N LYS A 73 -27.84 -2.83 2.98
CA LYS A 73 -27.02 -3.62 3.90
C LYS A 73 -26.28 -4.68 3.08
N ARG A 74 -24.96 -4.58 3.01
CA ARG A 74 -24.09 -5.55 2.35
C ARG A 74 -23.04 -6.05 3.33
N SER A 75 -22.58 -7.28 3.13
CA SER A 75 -21.33 -7.75 3.72
C SER A 75 -20.18 -6.92 3.13
N LEU A 76 -19.30 -6.45 3.99
CA LEU A 76 -18.10 -5.75 3.56
C LEU A 76 -17.10 -6.77 3.00
N PRO A 77 -16.43 -6.48 1.87
CA PRO A 77 -15.39 -7.35 1.31
C PRO A 77 -14.09 -7.23 2.11
N ILE A 78 -14.15 -7.39 3.42
CA ILE A 78 -12.99 -7.32 4.31
C ILE A 78 -12.71 -8.72 4.84
N TYR A 79 -11.50 -9.19 4.59
CA TYR A 79 -11.03 -10.51 4.99
C TYR A 79 -9.85 -10.36 5.95
N THR A 80 -9.74 -11.28 6.90
CA THR A 80 -8.66 -11.26 7.89
C THR A 80 -7.55 -12.21 7.48
N ARG A 81 -6.33 -11.66 7.28
CA ARG A 81 -5.12 -12.48 7.11
C ARG A 81 -4.58 -12.93 8.45
N TYR A 82 -4.42 -11.99 9.37
CA TYR A 82 -3.99 -12.18 10.75
C TYR A 82 -4.75 -11.21 11.65
N ASP A 83 -4.94 -11.52 12.92
CA ASP A 83 -5.62 -10.61 13.84
C ASP A 83 -4.97 -9.21 13.83
N GLY A 84 -5.73 -8.21 13.40
CA GLY A 84 -5.25 -6.85 13.20
C GLY A 84 -4.57 -6.57 11.86
N LEU A 85 -4.52 -7.54 10.94
CA LEU A 85 -4.12 -7.38 9.54
C LEU A 85 -5.21 -7.89 8.63
N ASP A 86 -6.02 -6.98 8.13
CA ASP A 86 -7.12 -7.26 7.23
C ASP A 86 -6.81 -6.77 5.81
N TYR A 87 -7.56 -7.27 4.83
CA TYR A 87 -7.42 -6.86 3.46
C TYR A 87 -8.76 -6.89 2.72
N VAL A 88 -8.85 -6.05 1.68
CA VAL A 88 -9.93 -6.00 0.71
C VAL A 88 -9.38 -6.49 -0.62
N PRO A 89 -9.83 -7.66 -1.11
CA PRO A 89 -9.28 -8.24 -2.34
C PRO A 89 -9.67 -7.43 -3.57
N GLY A 90 -8.73 -7.37 -4.52
CA GLY A 90 -8.96 -6.90 -5.86
C GLY A 90 -9.75 -7.90 -6.71
N SER A 91 -10.02 -7.50 -7.95
CA SER A 91 -10.63 -8.36 -8.97
C SER A 91 -10.07 -8.02 -10.35
N HIS A 92 -9.89 -9.01 -11.21
CA HIS A 92 -9.57 -8.77 -12.62
C HIS A 92 -10.63 -7.92 -13.34
N SER A 93 -11.88 -7.94 -12.85
CA SER A 93 -12.97 -7.07 -13.34
C SER A 93 -12.70 -5.58 -13.13
N MET A 94 -11.76 -5.21 -12.24
CA MET A 94 -11.29 -3.83 -12.07
C MET A 94 -10.73 -3.22 -13.36
N SER A 95 -10.38 -4.03 -14.38
CA SER A 95 -10.01 -3.54 -15.72
C SER A 95 -11.08 -2.70 -16.37
N ASN A 96 -12.34 -2.95 -16.07
CA ASN A 96 -13.53 -2.25 -16.62
C ASN A 96 -13.99 -1.10 -15.73
N ILE A 97 -13.56 -1.05 -14.47
CA ILE A 97 -14.11 -0.14 -13.46
C ILE A 97 -14.06 1.34 -13.86
N ASN A 98 -13.03 1.76 -14.58
CA ASN A 98 -12.91 3.15 -15.01
C ASN A 98 -14.04 3.57 -15.97
N ALA A 99 -14.45 2.68 -16.87
CA ALA A 99 -15.57 2.94 -17.81
C ALA A 99 -16.92 2.93 -17.08
N GLU A 100 -17.08 2.00 -16.14
CA GLU A 100 -18.32 1.84 -15.38
C GLU A 100 -18.54 3.01 -14.41
N LEU A 101 -17.51 3.42 -13.68
CA LEU A 101 -17.57 4.58 -12.78
C LEU A 101 -17.90 5.88 -13.53
N GLN A 102 -17.50 6.04 -14.81
CA GLN A 102 -17.83 7.24 -15.58
C GLN A 102 -19.34 7.48 -15.71
N LEU A 103 -20.14 6.44 -15.63
CA LEU A 103 -21.59 6.50 -15.73
C LEU A 103 -22.28 6.75 -14.37
N MET A 104 -21.52 6.79 -13.28
CA MET A 104 -22.05 6.88 -11.93
C MET A 104 -21.97 8.31 -11.37
N TYR A 105 -22.96 8.67 -10.54
CA TYR A 105 -22.86 9.85 -9.71
C TYR A 105 -21.81 9.65 -8.60
N ASN A 106 -21.16 10.75 -8.18
CA ASN A 106 -20.14 10.76 -7.14
C ASN A 106 -18.96 9.80 -7.43
N ARG A 107 -18.66 9.61 -8.70
CA ARG A 107 -17.73 8.59 -9.23
C ARG A 107 -16.30 8.71 -8.71
N GLU A 108 -15.87 9.92 -8.34
CA GLU A 108 -14.52 10.18 -7.80
C GLU A 108 -14.41 9.85 -6.30
N HIS A 109 -15.53 9.66 -5.59
CA HIS A 109 -15.59 9.48 -4.13
C HIS A 109 -15.99 8.05 -3.69
N ARG A 110 -16.18 7.14 -4.62
CA ARG A 110 -16.70 5.79 -4.34
C ARG A 110 -15.84 5.01 -3.32
N LEU A 111 -14.51 5.10 -3.44
CA LEU A 111 -13.61 4.46 -2.49
C LEU A 111 -13.61 5.18 -1.12
N SER A 112 -13.76 6.50 -1.11
CA SER A 112 -13.96 7.24 0.14
C SER A 112 -15.28 6.86 0.82
N ASP A 113 -16.35 6.71 0.04
CA ASP A 113 -17.66 6.24 0.54
C ASP A 113 -17.55 4.82 1.13
N PHE A 114 -16.75 3.94 0.50
CA PHE A 114 -16.44 2.62 1.06
C PHE A 114 -15.80 2.74 2.45
N LEU A 115 -14.75 3.53 2.58
CA LEU A 115 -14.05 3.70 3.86
C LEU A 115 -14.92 4.40 4.92
N ASP A 116 -15.92 5.18 4.50
CA ASP A 116 -16.89 5.85 5.39
C ASP A 116 -18.13 5.01 5.71
N THR A 117 -18.25 3.82 5.11
CA THR A 117 -19.32 2.88 5.44
C THR A 117 -19.18 2.43 6.89
N VAL A 118 -20.32 2.32 7.57
CA VAL A 118 -20.39 1.80 8.94
C VAL A 118 -20.44 0.29 8.88
N ASP A 119 -19.48 -0.34 9.51
CA ASP A 119 -19.47 -1.79 9.68
C ASP A 119 -20.63 -2.24 10.59
N PRO A 120 -21.48 -3.17 10.12
CA PRO A 120 -22.67 -3.60 10.88
C PRO A 120 -22.36 -4.27 12.22
N GLU A 121 -21.20 -4.87 12.37
CA GLU A 121 -20.81 -5.61 13.57
C GLU A 121 -20.25 -4.67 14.65
N SER A 122 -19.29 -3.82 14.28
CA SER A 122 -18.63 -2.91 15.21
C SER A 122 -19.38 -1.60 15.43
N GLY A 123 -20.27 -1.20 14.50
CA GLY A 123 -20.92 0.10 14.48
C GLY A 123 -19.97 1.28 14.20
N ALA A 124 -18.73 1.02 13.81
CA ALA A 124 -17.73 2.02 13.46
C ALA A 124 -17.59 2.19 11.95
N LYS A 125 -17.16 3.36 11.48
CA LYS A 125 -16.74 3.51 10.09
C LYS A 125 -15.47 2.68 9.83
N ILE A 126 -15.37 2.03 8.66
CA ILE A 126 -14.19 1.22 8.27
C ILE A 126 -12.90 1.99 8.54
N ARG A 127 -12.81 3.25 8.08
CA ARG A 127 -11.61 4.06 8.32
C ARG A 127 -11.23 4.24 9.79
N ASN A 128 -12.16 4.11 10.72
CA ASN A 128 -11.92 4.27 12.16
C ASN A 128 -11.56 2.95 12.87
N MET A 129 -11.63 1.83 12.17
CA MET A 129 -11.30 0.50 12.72
C MET A 129 -9.80 0.22 12.71
N TYR A 130 -9.04 0.92 11.88
CA TYR A 130 -7.61 0.69 11.64
C TYR A 130 -6.76 1.90 12.01
N ASP A 131 -5.49 1.65 12.36
CA ASP A 131 -4.48 2.71 12.52
C ASP A 131 -3.96 3.18 11.16
N TYR A 132 -3.80 2.25 10.21
CA TYR A 132 -3.32 2.49 8.85
C TYR A 132 -4.16 1.74 7.82
N ILE A 133 -4.46 2.43 6.73
CA ILE A 133 -5.09 1.85 5.55
C ILE A 133 -4.17 2.13 4.36
N PHE A 134 -3.69 1.06 3.70
CA PHE A 134 -2.91 1.20 2.48
C PHE A 134 -3.74 0.83 1.27
N ILE A 135 -3.65 1.65 0.21
CA ILE A 135 -4.32 1.42 -1.07
C ILE A 135 -3.24 1.16 -2.12
N ASP A 136 -3.24 -0.07 -2.67
CA ASP A 136 -2.37 -0.43 -3.79
C ASP A 136 -3.02 0.01 -5.10
N CYS A 137 -2.38 0.98 -5.78
CA CYS A 137 -2.91 1.60 -6.99
C CYS A 137 -2.36 0.92 -8.25
N ALA A 138 -3.21 0.79 -9.27
CA ALA A 138 -2.79 0.35 -10.60
C ALA A 138 -1.75 1.30 -11.22
N PRO A 139 -0.86 0.81 -12.10
CA PRO A 139 -0.03 1.67 -12.93
C PRO A 139 -0.90 2.44 -13.93
N GLY A 140 -0.39 3.56 -14.49
CA GLY A 140 -1.05 4.24 -15.60
C GLY A 140 -1.58 5.65 -15.32
N GLY A 141 -1.16 6.29 -14.24
CA GLY A 141 -1.37 7.73 -14.03
C GLY A 141 -2.83 8.14 -13.79
N GLU A 142 -3.33 9.11 -14.57
CA GLU A 142 -4.64 9.76 -14.39
C GLU A 142 -5.80 8.84 -14.79
N THR A 143 -6.13 7.86 -13.94
CA THR A 143 -7.35 7.03 -14.10
C THR A 143 -8.39 7.42 -13.06
N LEU A 144 -9.66 7.10 -13.32
CA LEU A 144 -10.73 7.40 -12.37
C LEU A 144 -10.56 6.59 -11.07
N MET A 145 -10.06 5.36 -11.15
CA MET A 145 -9.78 4.55 -9.96
C MET A 145 -8.61 5.11 -9.14
N ASN A 146 -7.52 5.55 -9.78
CA ASN A 146 -6.44 6.24 -9.08
C ASN A 146 -6.91 7.57 -8.47
N THR A 147 -7.84 8.29 -9.14
CA THR A 147 -8.50 9.48 -8.57
C THR A 147 -9.28 9.12 -7.31
N ASN A 148 -10.04 8.02 -7.32
CA ASN A 148 -10.72 7.50 -6.12
C ASN A 148 -9.75 7.20 -4.99
N ALA A 149 -8.63 6.56 -5.29
CA ALA A 149 -7.59 6.26 -4.30
C ALA A 149 -7.04 7.56 -3.66
N LEU A 150 -6.74 8.57 -4.48
CA LEU A 150 -6.27 9.87 -4.00
C LEU A 150 -7.33 10.59 -3.15
N VAL A 151 -8.59 10.62 -3.58
CA VAL A 151 -9.69 11.25 -2.85
C VAL A 151 -9.92 10.58 -1.49
N ALA A 152 -9.75 9.27 -1.41
CA ALA A 152 -9.90 8.50 -0.19
C ALA A 152 -8.72 8.66 0.79
N SER A 153 -7.58 9.18 0.31
CA SER A 153 -6.31 9.18 1.05
C SER A 153 -6.00 10.50 1.75
N ASP A 154 -5.33 10.40 2.90
CA ASP A 154 -4.68 11.53 3.56
C ASP A 154 -3.30 11.79 2.93
N TYR A 155 -2.62 10.71 2.55
CA TYR A 155 -1.25 10.76 2.04
C TYR A 155 -1.03 9.84 0.83
N VAL A 156 0.02 10.19 0.07
CA VAL A 156 0.58 9.34 -1.00
C VAL A 156 2.04 9.04 -0.68
N ILE A 157 2.42 7.78 -0.71
CA ILE A 157 3.82 7.37 -0.83
C ILE A 157 4.09 7.09 -2.31
N VAL A 158 5.18 7.65 -2.84
CA VAL A 158 5.61 7.44 -4.23
C VAL A 158 6.83 6.52 -4.23
N PRO A 159 6.66 5.19 -4.39
CA PRO A 159 7.79 4.28 -4.52
C PRO A 159 8.51 4.56 -5.83
N THR A 160 9.82 4.82 -5.75
CA THR A 160 10.61 5.27 -6.87
C THR A 160 11.84 4.39 -7.03
N GLU A 161 11.98 3.75 -8.18
CA GLU A 161 13.18 2.99 -8.50
C GLU A 161 14.35 3.93 -8.77
N ALA A 162 15.55 3.56 -8.31
CA ALA A 162 16.77 4.34 -8.54
C ALA A 162 17.28 4.19 -9.98
N GLY A 163 16.49 4.67 -10.96
CA GLY A 163 16.79 4.63 -12.39
C GLY A 163 16.35 5.91 -13.12
N ILE A 164 16.99 6.23 -14.26
CA ILE A 164 16.75 7.48 -15.03
C ILE A 164 15.28 7.65 -15.42
N TYR A 165 14.61 6.56 -15.80
CA TYR A 165 13.22 6.62 -16.26
C TYR A 165 12.22 6.95 -15.16
N SER A 166 12.60 6.86 -13.88
CA SER A 166 11.73 7.23 -12.77
C SER A 166 11.54 8.75 -12.64
N LEU A 167 12.45 9.53 -13.19
CA LEU A 167 12.37 10.99 -13.15
C LEU A 167 11.43 11.57 -14.21
N GLN A 168 11.26 10.88 -15.35
CA GLN A 168 10.51 11.43 -16.50
C GLN A 168 9.01 11.61 -16.24
N GLY A 169 8.39 10.75 -15.41
CA GLY A 169 6.97 10.81 -15.09
C GLY A 169 6.61 11.72 -13.90
N LEU A 170 7.62 12.16 -13.13
CA LEU A 170 7.37 12.87 -11.88
C LEU A 170 6.57 14.18 -12.04
N PRO A 171 6.90 15.10 -12.97
CA PRO A 171 6.13 16.34 -13.13
C PRO A 171 4.65 16.07 -13.41
N ARG A 172 4.34 15.09 -14.27
CA ARG A 172 2.97 14.69 -14.57
C ARG A 172 2.24 14.14 -13.33
N LEU A 173 2.90 13.32 -12.54
CA LEU A 173 2.36 12.78 -11.31
C LEU A 173 2.06 13.88 -10.29
N LEU A 174 2.96 14.85 -10.13
CA LEU A 174 2.77 16.00 -9.26
C LEU A 174 1.57 16.86 -9.70
N ASP A 175 1.49 17.18 -10.99
CA ASP A 175 0.37 17.93 -11.56
C ASP A 175 -0.96 17.19 -11.37
N TYR A 176 -0.95 15.88 -11.53
CA TYR A 176 -2.15 15.07 -11.33
C TYR A 176 -2.62 15.09 -9.87
N ILE A 177 -1.73 14.85 -8.91
CA ILE A 177 -2.09 14.90 -7.48
C ILE A 177 -2.58 16.30 -7.10
N GLU A 178 -1.94 17.35 -7.60
CA GLU A 178 -2.36 18.74 -7.34
C GLU A 178 -3.73 19.07 -7.95
N LYS A 179 -4.03 18.59 -9.16
CA LYS A 179 -5.36 18.71 -9.79
C LYS A 179 -6.43 18.02 -8.93
N VAL A 180 -6.18 16.78 -8.51
CA VAL A 180 -7.13 16.04 -7.67
C VAL A 180 -7.34 16.78 -6.36
N ARG A 181 -6.27 17.20 -5.68
CA ARG A 181 -6.33 17.94 -4.41
C ARG A 181 -7.17 19.19 -4.52
N THR A 182 -6.94 19.99 -5.56
CA THR A 182 -7.56 21.31 -5.70
C THR A 182 -8.97 21.23 -6.26
N GLN A 183 -9.20 20.42 -7.30
CA GLN A 183 -10.50 20.36 -7.98
C GLN A 183 -11.53 19.55 -7.19
N LEU A 184 -11.10 18.46 -6.53
CA LEU A 184 -11.99 17.62 -5.71
C LEU A 184 -11.95 18.00 -4.22
N ARG A 185 -11.14 19.01 -3.85
CA ARG A 185 -11.04 19.54 -2.48
C ARG A 185 -10.75 18.47 -1.42
N CYS A 186 -9.91 17.50 -1.76
CA CYS A 186 -9.50 16.44 -0.84
C CYS A 186 -8.18 16.80 -0.12
N PRO A 187 -7.92 16.23 1.08
CA PRO A 187 -6.78 16.61 1.91
C PRO A 187 -5.45 16.01 1.43
N VAL A 188 -5.46 15.17 0.39
CA VAL A 188 -4.31 14.37 -0.03
C VAL A 188 -3.03 15.18 -0.21
N SER A 189 -1.94 14.68 0.35
CA SER A 189 -0.60 15.25 0.18
C SER A 189 0.44 14.15 -0.01
N ILE A 190 1.58 14.49 -0.64
CA ILE A 190 2.66 13.52 -0.80
C ILE A 190 3.41 13.40 0.51
N LEU A 191 3.35 12.22 1.13
CA LEU A 191 4.07 11.91 2.37
C LEU A 191 5.59 11.84 2.12
N GLY A 192 5.98 11.33 0.96
CA GLY A 192 7.37 11.28 0.53
C GLY A 192 7.65 10.30 -0.58
N TYR A 193 8.87 10.38 -1.09
CA TYR A 193 9.43 9.46 -2.09
C TYR A 193 10.17 8.34 -1.39
N LEU A 194 9.80 7.09 -1.68
CA LEU A 194 10.48 5.90 -1.17
C LEU A 194 11.38 5.31 -2.25
N LEU A 195 12.71 5.52 -2.12
CA LEU A 195 13.65 4.86 -3.03
C LEU A 195 13.65 3.35 -2.78
N VAL A 196 13.35 2.60 -3.83
CA VAL A 196 13.34 1.15 -3.85
C VAL A 196 14.40 0.61 -4.81
N ARG A 197 14.78 -0.66 -4.65
CA ARG A 197 15.88 -1.29 -5.39
C ARG A 197 17.17 -0.45 -5.34
N TRP A 198 17.40 0.15 -4.18
CA TRP A 198 18.52 1.01 -3.94
C TRP A 198 19.82 0.22 -3.95
N ASN A 199 20.80 0.71 -4.73
CA ASN A 199 22.15 0.18 -4.74
C ASN A 199 23.18 1.32 -4.69
N ALA A 200 23.84 1.48 -3.55
CA ALA A 200 24.78 2.56 -3.30
C ALA A 200 26.04 2.54 -4.20
N GLN A 201 26.31 1.41 -4.86
CA GLN A 201 27.45 1.27 -5.77
C GLN A 201 27.14 1.81 -7.17
N LYS A 202 25.84 1.87 -7.55
CA LYS A 202 25.42 2.39 -8.85
C LYS A 202 25.47 3.92 -8.85
N ALA A 203 26.22 4.53 -9.80
CA ALA A 203 26.27 5.99 -9.95
C ALA A 203 24.88 6.60 -10.14
N ILE A 204 24.05 6.00 -10.99
CA ILE A 204 22.68 6.44 -11.25
C ILE A 204 21.82 6.51 -9.96
N SER A 205 22.02 5.61 -9.02
CA SER A 205 21.30 5.65 -7.74
C SER A 205 21.63 6.93 -6.95
N LYS A 206 22.88 7.35 -6.97
CA LYS A 206 23.33 8.59 -6.30
C LYS A 206 22.76 9.84 -6.94
N GLU A 207 22.69 9.87 -8.28
CA GLU A 207 22.10 10.99 -9.04
C GLU A 207 20.59 11.11 -8.77
N VAL A 208 19.86 9.99 -8.82
CA VAL A 208 18.42 9.93 -8.51
C VAL A 208 18.17 10.37 -7.07
N LYS A 209 18.98 9.92 -6.13
CA LYS A 209 18.88 10.38 -4.74
C LYS A 209 19.10 11.89 -4.62
N ALA A 210 20.13 12.43 -5.28
CA ALA A 210 20.41 13.87 -5.25
C ALA A 210 19.21 14.68 -5.77
N TYR A 211 18.60 14.24 -6.87
CA TYR A 211 17.40 14.86 -7.42
C TYR A 211 16.24 14.87 -6.44
N TYR A 212 15.87 13.70 -5.88
CA TYR A 212 14.77 13.60 -4.91
C TYR A 212 15.08 14.24 -3.55
N SER A 213 16.33 14.58 -3.26
CA SER A 213 16.71 15.34 -2.06
C SER A 213 16.50 16.85 -2.23
N ASN A 214 16.19 17.33 -3.44
CA ASN A 214 15.84 18.73 -3.69
C ASN A 214 14.33 18.92 -3.52
N GLU A 215 13.87 19.13 -2.27
CA GLU A 215 12.45 19.24 -1.92
C GLU A 215 11.75 20.40 -2.63
N GLU A 216 12.44 21.47 -2.99
CA GLU A 216 11.85 22.59 -3.73
C GLU A 216 11.40 22.17 -5.12
N GLU A 217 12.17 21.29 -5.78
CA GLU A 217 11.87 20.79 -7.11
C GLU A 217 10.81 19.67 -7.08
N VAL A 218 10.95 18.72 -6.16
CA VAL A 218 10.09 17.55 -6.08
C VAL A 218 8.86 17.73 -5.16
N LYS A 219 8.78 18.86 -4.46
CA LYS A 219 7.65 19.30 -3.61
C LYS A 219 7.23 18.31 -2.51
N ALA A 220 8.10 17.39 -2.14
CA ALA A 220 7.88 16.45 -1.06
C ALA A 220 9.20 15.85 -0.56
N PRO A 221 9.28 15.40 0.70
CA PRO A 221 10.51 14.86 1.26
C PRO A 221 10.87 13.50 0.69
N LEU A 222 12.17 13.22 0.66
CA LEU A 222 12.68 11.88 0.47
C LEU A 222 12.67 11.13 1.81
N PHE A 223 12.15 9.90 1.83
CA PHE A 223 12.24 9.07 3.03
C PHE A 223 13.70 8.89 3.47
N PRO A 224 13.99 8.95 4.78
CA PRO A 224 15.37 8.82 5.27
C PRO A 224 15.90 7.38 5.19
N VAL A 225 15.04 6.44 4.85
CA VAL A 225 15.34 5.01 4.67
C VAL A 225 15.03 4.62 3.23
N TYR A 226 15.93 3.85 2.61
CA TYR A 226 15.79 3.32 1.25
C TYR A 226 15.67 1.80 1.31
N VAL A 227 14.81 1.24 0.47
CA VAL A 227 14.71 -0.22 0.33
C VAL A 227 15.79 -0.70 -0.63
N ARG A 228 16.74 -1.45 -0.12
CA ARG A 228 17.88 -1.97 -0.89
C ARG A 228 17.43 -3.01 -1.92
N GLU A 229 18.20 -3.08 -3.00
CA GLU A 229 18.07 -4.15 -4.00
C GLU A 229 18.30 -5.50 -3.31
N CYS A 230 17.31 -6.40 -3.40
CA CYS A 230 17.32 -7.68 -2.73
C CYS A 230 16.58 -8.73 -3.56
N VAL A 231 17.25 -9.82 -3.88
CA VAL A 231 16.68 -10.94 -4.67
C VAL A 231 15.46 -11.54 -3.96
N ARG A 232 15.44 -11.54 -2.62
CA ARG A 232 14.30 -12.04 -1.83
C ARG A 232 12.99 -11.34 -2.12
N CYS A 233 13.03 -10.07 -2.55
CA CYS A 233 11.81 -9.36 -2.99
C CYS A 233 11.17 -10.01 -4.22
N THR A 234 11.97 -10.45 -5.19
CA THR A 234 11.45 -11.13 -6.38
C THR A 234 10.97 -12.53 -6.05
N GLU A 235 11.72 -13.24 -5.22
CA GLU A 235 11.34 -14.58 -4.78
C GLU A 235 10.05 -14.56 -3.96
N SER A 236 9.90 -13.65 -3.00
CA SER A 236 8.69 -13.56 -2.17
C SER A 236 7.43 -13.34 -3.01
N VAL A 237 7.50 -12.52 -4.05
CA VAL A 237 6.39 -12.32 -5.00
C VAL A 237 6.09 -13.61 -5.76
N ALA A 238 7.11 -14.35 -6.22
CA ALA A 238 6.93 -15.61 -6.92
C ALA A 238 6.31 -16.71 -6.03
N TYR A 239 6.52 -16.63 -4.73
CA TYR A 239 5.92 -17.53 -3.74
C TYR A 239 4.62 -16.99 -3.13
N GLU A 240 4.14 -15.81 -3.60
CA GLU A 240 2.91 -15.17 -3.11
C GLU A 240 2.94 -14.99 -1.58
N MET A 241 4.03 -14.41 -1.08
CA MET A 241 4.27 -14.20 0.35
C MET A 241 4.84 -12.80 0.59
N SER A 242 4.55 -12.23 1.76
CA SER A 242 5.30 -11.05 2.20
C SER A 242 6.77 -11.41 2.47
N LEU A 243 7.65 -10.41 2.47
CA LEU A 243 9.05 -10.63 2.86
C LEU A 243 9.19 -11.14 4.29
N PHE A 244 8.26 -10.74 5.18
CA PHE A 244 8.28 -11.15 6.58
C PHE A 244 7.89 -12.61 6.78
N GLU A 245 7.08 -13.17 5.88
CA GLU A 245 6.73 -14.60 5.84
C GLU A 245 7.83 -15.40 5.11
N TYR A 246 8.34 -14.90 3.98
CA TYR A 246 9.26 -15.61 3.13
C TYR A 246 10.71 -15.58 3.63
N SER A 247 11.23 -14.40 3.96
CA SER A 247 12.63 -14.20 4.38
C SER A 247 12.77 -13.01 5.32
N PRO A 248 12.27 -13.12 6.58
CA PRO A 248 12.22 -12.02 7.54
C PRO A 248 13.59 -11.44 7.90
N ASP A 249 14.66 -12.20 7.69
CA ASP A 249 16.04 -11.79 7.98
C ASP A 249 16.72 -11.06 6.80
N CYS A 250 16.05 -10.89 5.67
CA CYS A 250 16.63 -10.24 4.50
C CYS A 250 16.75 -8.72 4.69
N THR A 251 17.66 -8.12 3.92
CA THR A 251 17.95 -6.69 4.01
C THR A 251 16.73 -5.81 3.67
N ALA A 252 15.91 -6.24 2.71
CA ALA A 252 14.73 -5.48 2.33
C ALA A 252 13.63 -5.53 3.40
N ALA A 253 13.45 -6.66 4.11
CA ALA A 253 12.54 -6.75 5.24
C ALA A 253 12.95 -5.79 6.36
N ASP A 254 14.26 -5.72 6.69
CA ASP A 254 14.77 -4.74 7.65
C ASP A 254 14.52 -3.30 7.19
N ASP A 255 14.71 -3.01 5.90
CA ASP A 255 14.49 -1.67 5.36
C ASP A 255 13.00 -1.27 5.43
N TYR A 256 12.06 -2.14 5.05
CA TYR A 256 10.63 -1.87 5.21
C TYR A 256 10.23 -1.69 6.66
N MET A 257 10.78 -2.49 7.56
CA MET A 257 10.55 -2.31 8.99
C MET A 257 11.01 -0.94 9.48
N ARG A 258 12.17 -0.46 9.01
CA ARG A 258 12.68 0.88 9.37
C ARG A 258 11.83 2.01 8.78
N VAL A 259 11.27 1.81 7.58
CA VAL A 259 10.28 2.75 7.02
C VAL A 259 9.02 2.78 7.87
N ALA A 260 8.51 1.62 8.29
CA ALA A 260 7.34 1.53 9.17
C ALA A 260 7.59 2.19 10.53
N GLU A 261 8.77 2.00 11.12
CA GLU A 261 9.17 2.70 12.36
C GLU A 261 9.21 4.22 12.17
N TYR A 262 9.70 4.70 11.04
CA TYR A 262 9.67 6.12 10.72
C TYR A 262 8.23 6.64 10.64
N LEU A 263 7.32 5.91 10.00
CA LEU A 263 5.90 6.28 9.89
C LEU A 263 5.21 6.42 11.25
N ILE A 264 5.57 5.60 12.23
CA ILE A 264 5.02 5.69 13.60
C ILE A 264 5.80 6.64 14.52
N GLY A 265 6.74 7.42 13.98
CA GLY A 265 7.55 8.37 14.77
C GLY A 265 8.54 7.74 15.75
N ARG A 266 8.89 6.46 15.58
CA ARG A 266 9.93 5.83 16.42
C ARG A 266 11.31 6.37 16.05
N LYS A 267 12.13 6.64 17.07
CA LYS A 267 13.54 7.01 16.87
C LYS A 267 14.31 5.87 16.19
N ALA A 268 15.31 6.25 15.37
CA ALA A 268 16.19 5.28 14.71
C ALA A 268 16.70 4.20 15.68
N ARG A 269 16.69 2.96 15.24
CA ARG A 269 17.15 1.80 16.02
C ARG A 269 18.61 1.94 16.43
N PRO A 270 18.99 1.37 17.57
CA PRO A 270 20.40 1.23 17.94
C PRO A 270 21.17 0.47 16.85
N LYS A 271 22.43 0.84 16.62
CA LYS A 271 23.33 0.13 15.67
C LYS A 271 23.53 -1.37 15.97
N THR A 272 23.16 -1.82 17.16
CA THR A 272 23.21 -3.23 17.61
C THR A 272 22.03 -4.08 17.11
N TRP A 273 21.05 -3.49 16.46
CA TRP A 273 19.93 -4.21 15.88
C TRP A 273 20.33 -4.92 14.59
N THR A 274 19.96 -6.20 14.49
CA THR A 274 20.22 -7.01 13.31
C THR A 274 18.89 -7.54 12.73
N PRO A 275 18.79 -7.76 11.41
CA PRO A 275 17.62 -8.36 10.76
C PRO A 275 17.17 -9.68 11.42
N ARG A 276 18.14 -10.47 11.92
CA ARG A 276 17.90 -11.76 12.61
C ARG A 276 16.96 -11.64 13.82
N LYS A 277 16.94 -10.49 14.52
CA LYS A 277 16.02 -10.27 15.65
C LYS A 277 14.58 -10.09 15.19
N TRP A 278 14.37 -9.48 14.02
CA TRP A 278 13.04 -9.37 13.44
C TRP A 278 12.52 -10.70 12.94
N GLY A 279 13.35 -11.50 12.29
CA GLY A 279 13.01 -12.84 11.91
C GLY A 279 12.51 -13.69 13.08
N GLN A 280 13.12 -13.54 14.26
CA GLN A 280 12.66 -14.22 15.47
C GLN A 280 11.28 -13.72 15.93
N ILE A 281 11.02 -12.42 15.86
CA ILE A 281 9.73 -11.83 16.26
C ILE A 281 8.66 -12.22 15.23
N ALA A 282 8.94 -12.09 13.94
CA ALA A 282 8.03 -12.48 12.89
C ALA A 282 7.69 -13.97 12.98
N ASN A 283 8.68 -14.85 13.11
CA ASN A 283 8.46 -16.28 13.26
C ASN A 283 7.63 -16.60 14.52
N ALA A 284 7.85 -15.91 15.63
CA ALA A 284 7.04 -16.10 16.85
C ALA A 284 5.58 -15.67 16.62
N ALA A 285 5.35 -14.54 15.95
CA ALA A 285 4.02 -14.08 15.61
C ALA A 285 3.31 -15.06 14.66
N PHE A 286 3.97 -15.51 13.59
CA PHE A 286 3.41 -16.47 12.66
C PHE A 286 3.17 -17.86 13.27
N GLN A 287 4.06 -18.35 14.14
CA GLN A 287 3.87 -19.63 14.85
C GLN A 287 2.72 -19.58 15.84
N HIS A 288 2.50 -18.46 16.49
CA HIS A 288 1.34 -18.27 17.36
C HIS A 288 0.04 -18.39 16.55
N PHE A 289 -0.03 -17.75 15.42
CA PHE A 289 -1.15 -17.77 14.49
C PHE A 289 -1.47 -19.16 13.91
N ILE A 290 -0.43 -19.91 13.50
CA ILE A 290 -0.59 -21.27 12.97
C ILE A 290 -1.24 -22.17 14.04
N LYS A 291 -0.80 -22.06 15.30
CA LYS A 291 -1.34 -22.84 16.41
C LYS A 291 -2.80 -22.52 16.74
N GLU A 292 -3.23 -21.27 16.57
CA GLU A 292 -4.62 -20.86 16.81
C GLU A 292 -5.59 -21.36 15.72
N ARG A 293 -5.08 -21.63 14.51
CA ARG A 293 -5.90 -22.20 13.40
C ARG A 293 -5.93 -23.72 13.37
N GLU A 294 -5.00 -24.41 14.04
CA GLU A 294 -4.95 -25.89 14.13
C GLU A 294 -5.64 -26.43 15.38
N GLY A 295 -6.11 -25.61 16.30
CA GLY A 295 -6.86 -25.95 17.50
C GLY A 295 -8.32 -25.52 17.41
#